data_4265c59a69799833a7dcd72e5a195b0d
#
_entry.id   4265c59a69799833a7dcd72e5a195b0d
#
_cell.length_a   1.000
_cell.length_b   1.000
_cell.length_c   1.000
_cell.angle_alpha   90.00
_cell.angle_beta   90.00
_cell.angle_gamma   90.00
#
_symmetry.space_group_name_H-M   'P 1'
#
loop_
_entity.id
_entity.type
_entity.pdbx_description
1 polymer ?
#
loop_
_entity_poly.entity_id
_entity_poly.type
_entity_poly.pdbx_seq_one_letter_code
_entity_poly.pdbx_strand_id
1 'polypeptide(L)'
;MTIEEKRSLLVDLHNKVVAINTTAAQEKRSLTKEESADFERIINEAEALKIEIESDEKRSAKLQGLNEYLTKPTSKPVAGIGATAPQQSEYRNLGDWFLNGGYKEQRAMSMGAINTGGIMVPEKFSTDLLSMAGEGAVVRPRATVIPAGDPPDSKLTIPVLNQFGANGIYADMNMTWIGEGGTKADNTPAFTYVELEPKELGGSTIITDQLLRNADAMSSWLATMYNMMVTGKTEYAFLRGSGVGEPRGIIGCTAEKTVTRNTATSVLFADVRSMLASLPADSWGKAVWVANQSVLPQLINLVDGAGNTLFMVGDITKNVPASLFGLPIVFTGKTPVLGTKGDLMLCDFSYYLIKDGSGPYIATSEHVYFTTNRTVIKCFTMVDGRPWPTSTLTLEDGTTTVSPFVVLV
;
A
#
# COMPACT_ATOMS: atom_id res chain seq x y z
N MET A 1 -38.16 -16.18 -28.15
CA MET A 1 -37.39 -17.25 -28.84
C MET A 1 -36.50 -17.93 -27.81
N THR A 2 -36.45 -19.23 -27.84
CA THR A 2 -35.55 -20.02 -26.99
C THR A 2 -34.11 -19.90 -27.52
N ILE A 3 -33.10 -20.19 -26.65
CA ILE A 3 -31.69 -20.15 -27.07
C ILE A 3 -31.42 -21.13 -28.23
N GLU A 4 -32.11 -22.27 -28.25
CA GLU A 4 -32.00 -23.26 -29.32
C GLU A 4 -32.58 -22.76 -30.64
N GLU A 5 -33.71 -22.06 -30.61
CA GLU A 5 -34.30 -21.42 -31.80
C GLU A 5 -33.40 -20.32 -32.36
N LYS A 6 -32.78 -19.50 -31.49
CA LYS A 6 -31.81 -18.48 -31.92
C LYS A 6 -30.54 -19.09 -32.55
N ARG A 7 -30.06 -20.21 -32.01
CA ARG A 7 -28.90 -20.94 -32.59
C ARG A 7 -29.25 -21.55 -33.97
N SER A 8 -30.43 -22.11 -34.13
CA SER A 8 -30.85 -22.65 -35.44
C SER A 8 -30.94 -21.54 -36.48
N LEU A 9 -31.50 -20.38 -36.12
CA LEU A 9 -31.57 -19.21 -36.99
C LEU A 9 -30.18 -18.70 -37.39
N LEU A 10 -29.22 -18.70 -36.49
CA LEU A 10 -27.84 -18.31 -36.74
C LEU A 10 -27.18 -19.26 -37.75
N VAL A 11 -27.45 -20.57 -37.66
CA VAL A 11 -26.98 -21.57 -38.63
C VAL A 11 -27.59 -21.32 -40.02
N ASP A 12 -28.86 -20.99 -40.08
CA ASP A 12 -29.55 -20.69 -41.35
C ASP A 12 -28.98 -19.43 -42.02
N LEU A 13 -28.70 -18.38 -41.25
CA LEU A 13 -28.07 -17.16 -41.74
C LEU A 13 -26.62 -17.44 -42.21
N HIS A 14 -25.88 -18.27 -41.51
CA HIS A 14 -24.56 -18.71 -41.94
C HIS A 14 -24.59 -19.46 -43.26
N ASN A 15 -25.53 -20.40 -43.42
CA ASN A 15 -25.68 -21.15 -44.68
C ASN A 15 -26.03 -20.24 -45.86
N LYS A 16 -26.82 -19.17 -45.66
CA LYS A 16 -27.14 -18.19 -46.70
C LYS A 16 -25.88 -17.39 -47.09
N VAL A 17 -25.06 -16.99 -46.13
CA VAL A 17 -23.77 -16.29 -46.44
C VAL A 17 -22.82 -17.18 -47.21
N VAL A 18 -22.73 -18.45 -46.84
CA VAL A 18 -21.91 -19.44 -47.56
C VAL A 18 -22.42 -19.67 -48.98
N ALA A 19 -23.76 -19.74 -49.17
CA ALA A 19 -24.35 -19.91 -50.50
C ALA A 19 -24.01 -18.72 -51.43
N ILE A 20 -24.11 -17.48 -50.95
CA ILE A 20 -23.75 -16.29 -51.71
C ILE A 20 -22.28 -16.33 -52.12
N ASN A 21 -21.39 -16.70 -51.18
CA ASN A 21 -19.93 -16.77 -51.43
C ASN A 21 -19.58 -17.92 -52.42
N THR A 22 -20.26 -19.07 -52.31
CA THR A 22 -19.99 -20.22 -53.21
C THR A 22 -20.45 -19.97 -54.63
N THR A 23 -21.62 -19.30 -54.84
CA THR A 23 -22.07 -18.93 -56.17
C THR A 23 -21.15 -17.91 -56.86
N ALA A 24 -20.67 -16.89 -56.14
CA ALA A 24 -19.69 -15.94 -56.66
C ALA A 24 -18.36 -16.62 -56.99
N ALA A 25 -17.88 -17.56 -56.17
CA ALA A 25 -16.65 -18.32 -56.42
C ALA A 25 -16.75 -19.28 -57.62
N GLN A 26 -17.90 -19.94 -57.81
CA GLN A 26 -18.15 -20.83 -58.95
C GLN A 26 -18.17 -20.08 -60.29
N GLU A 27 -18.74 -18.86 -60.28
CA GLU A 27 -18.83 -18.00 -61.46
C GLU A 27 -17.54 -17.17 -61.67
N LYS A 28 -16.54 -17.31 -60.83
CA LYS A 28 -15.24 -16.58 -60.86
C LYS A 28 -15.41 -15.06 -61.01
N ARG A 29 -16.44 -14.48 -60.39
CA ARG A 29 -16.73 -13.04 -60.40
C ARG A 29 -16.70 -12.48 -58.98
N SER A 30 -16.51 -11.19 -58.87
CA SER A 30 -16.74 -10.46 -57.63
C SER A 30 -18.23 -10.30 -57.34
N LEU A 31 -18.60 -10.17 -56.08
CA LEU A 31 -19.98 -9.93 -55.64
C LEU A 31 -20.56 -8.67 -56.31
N THR A 32 -21.79 -8.77 -56.72
CA THR A 32 -22.54 -7.60 -57.23
C THR A 32 -22.89 -6.64 -56.08
N LYS A 33 -23.26 -5.42 -56.40
CA LYS A 33 -23.63 -4.42 -55.38
C LYS A 33 -24.81 -4.87 -54.54
N GLU A 34 -25.73 -5.60 -55.11
CA GLU A 34 -26.91 -6.13 -54.41
C GLU A 34 -26.54 -7.30 -53.50
N GLU A 35 -25.73 -8.24 -53.99
CA GLU A 35 -25.21 -9.37 -53.19
C GLU A 35 -24.31 -8.89 -52.05
N SER A 36 -23.51 -7.82 -52.23
CA SER A 36 -22.71 -7.24 -51.18
C SER A 36 -23.58 -6.58 -50.11
N ALA A 37 -24.64 -5.90 -50.49
CA ALA A 37 -25.57 -5.30 -49.50
C ALA A 37 -26.35 -6.36 -48.69
N ASP A 38 -26.79 -7.42 -49.37
CA ASP A 38 -27.44 -8.55 -48.65
C ASP A 38 -26.47 -9.30 -47.76
N PHE A 39 -25.21 -9.47 -48.17
CA PHE A 39 -24.16 -10.07 -47.38
C PHE A 39 -23.88 -9.28 -46.08
N GLU A 40 -23.73 -7.96 -46.20
CA GLU A 40 -23.55 -7.10 -45.01
C GLU A 40 -24.75 -7.10 -44.09
N ARG A 41 -25.96 -7.09 -44.66
CA ARG A 41 -27.20 -7.16 -43.85
C ARG A 41 -27.31 -8.46 -43.05
N ILE A 42 -27.03 -9.61 -43.70
CA ILE A 42 -27.07 -10.93 -43.05
C ILE A 42 -26.01 -11.08 -41.96
N ILE A 43 -24.79 -10.53 -42.20
CA ILE A 43 -23.72 -10.53 -41.19
C ILE A 43 -24.10 -9.70 -39.97
N ASN A 44 -24.63 -8.49 -40.17
CA ASN A 44 -25.04 -7.64 -39.05
C ASN A 44 -26.16 -8.29 -38.24
N GLU A 45 -27.09 -8.97 -38.89
CA GLU A 45 -28.18 -9.72 -38.25
C GLU A 45 -27.65 -10.95 -37.46
N ALA A 46 -26.68 -11.66 -38.01
CA ALA A 46 -25.99 -12.77 -37.32
C ALA A 46 -25.18 -12.32 -36.13
N GLU A 47 -24.50 -11.18 -36.21
CA GLU A 47 -23.73 -10.59 -35.07
C GLU A 47 -24.69 -10.14 -33.95
N ALA A 48 -25.78 -9.50 -34.25
CA ALA A 48 -26.81 -9.11 -33.29
C ALA A 48 -27.37 -10.33 -32.53
N LEU A 49 -27.72 -11.40 -33.25
CA LEU A 49 -28.19 -12.64 -32.68
C LEU A 49 -27.12 -13.34 -31.80
N LYS A 50 -25.87 -13.28 -32.19
CA LYS A 50 -24.77 -13.83 -31.41
C LYS A 50 -24.64 -13.12 -30.06
N ILE A 51 -24.71 -11.79 -30.02
CA ILE A 51 -24.67 -10.99 -28.80
C ILE A 51 -25.85 -11.33 -27.88
N GLU A 52 -27.05 -11.51 -28.45
CA GLU A 52 -28.23 -11.92 -27.69
C GLU A 52 -28.07 -13.32 -27.08
N ILE A 53 -27.56 -14.30 -27.84
CA ILE A 53 -27.29 -15.65 -27.34
C ILE A 53 -26.31 -15.62 -26.17
N GLU A 54 -25.19 -14.89 -26.30
CA GLU A 54 -24.21 -14.74 -25.23
C GLU A 54 -24.80 -14.10 -23.96
N SER A 55 -25.67 -13.12 -24.11
CA SER A 55 -26.35 -12.47 -22.97
C SER A 55 -27.31 -13.41 -22.26
N ASP A 56 -28.05 -14.19 -23.00
CA ASP A 56 -29.01 -15.18 -22.47
C ASP A 56 -28.27 -16.37 -21.81
N GLU A 57 -27.15 -16.83 -22.35
CA GLU A 57 -26.28 -17.84 -21.76
C GLU A 57 -25.67 -17.36 -20.44
N LYS A 58 -25.16 -16.14 -20.39
CA LYS A 58 -24.65 -15.52 -19.14
C LYS A 58 -25.73 -15.39 -18.07
N ARG A 59 -26.98 -15.08 -18.48
CA ARG A 59 -28.12 -15.00 -17.58
C ARG A 59 -28.52 -16.39 -17.05
N SER A 60 -28.56 -17.40 -17.91
CA SER A 60 -28.91 -18.77 -17.52
C SER A 60 -27.82 -19.38 -16.61
N ALA A 61 -26.54 -19.14 -16.90
CA ALA A 61 -25.44 -19.58 -16.05
C ALA A 61 -25.46 -18.94 -14.64
N LYS A 62 -25.82 -17.64 -14.57
CA LYS A 62 -26.01 -16.97 -13.27
C LYS A 62 -27.19 -17.57 -12.48
N LEU A 63 -28.28 -17.89 -13.15
CA LEU A 63 -29.44 -18.54 -12.51
C LEU A 63 -29.12 -19.95 -12.03
N GLN A 64 -28.37 -20.74 -12.82
CA GLN A 64 -27.88 -22.05 -12.41
C GLN A 64 -26.96 -21.98 -11.21
N GLY A 65 -25.98 -21.04 -11.19
CA GLY A 65 -25.10 -20.81 -10.06
C GLY A 65 -25.87 -20.39 -8.79
N LEU A 66 -26.92 -19.58 -8.94
CA LEU A 66 -27.77 -19.18 -7.81
C LEU A 66 -28.59 -20.37 -7.29
N ASN A 67 -29.16 -21.21 -8.18
CA ASN A 67 -29.87 -22.42 -7.81
C ASN A 67 -28.95 -23.45 -7.14
N GLU A 68 -27.72 -23.62 -7.63
CA GLU A 68 -26.71 -24.47 -7.00
C GLU A 68 -26.33 -23.99 -5.62
N TYR A 69 -26.22 -22.67 -5.43
CA TYR A 69 -25.98 -22.06 -4.13
C TYR A 69 -27.13 -22.26 -3.15
N LEU A 70 -28.36 -22.15 -3.64
CA LEU A 70 -29.57 -22.34 -2.83
C LEU A 70 -29.86 -23.82 -2.50
N THR A 71 -29.39 -24.75 -3.34
CA THR A 71 -29.60 -26.20 -3.13
C THR A 71 -28.47 -26.90 -2.39
N LYS A 72 -27.30 -26.25 -2.21
CA LYS A 72 -26.22 -26.80 -1.37
C LYS A 72 -26.60 -26.68 0.12
N PRO A 73 -26.72 -27.78 0.87
CA PRO A 73 -26.94 -27.72 2.31
C PRO A 73 -25.73 -27.08 3.01
N THR A 74 -25.94 -25.96 3.66
CA THR A 74 -24.93 -25.13 4.34
C THR A 74 -24.52 -25.68 5.72
N SER A 75 -24.52 -26.98 5.95
CA SER A 75 -23.96 -27.52 7.19
C SER A 75 -23.38 -28.92 7.00
N LYS A 76 -22.06 -29.03 7.16
CA LYS A 76 -21.46 -30.32 7.56
C LYS A 76 -21.95 -30.62 8.99
N PRO A 77 -22.48 -31.83 9.28
CA PRO A 77 -22.82 -32.16 10.65
C PRO A 77 -21.53 -32.26 11.49
N VAL A 78 -21.47 -31.49 12.58
CA VAL A 78 -20.46 -31.68 13.62
C VAL A 78 -20.77 -33.01 14.28
N ALA A 79 -19.88 -33.98 14.12
CA ALA A 79 -19.96 -35.25 14.81
C ALA A 79 -19.61 -35.08 16.29
N GLY A 80 -20.51 -35.53 17.15
CA GLY A 80 -20.16 -35.96 18.50
C GLY A 80 -20.75 -35.18 19.65
N ILE A 81 -21.86 -35.64 20.15
CA ILE A 81 -22.01 -36.07 21.56
C ILE A 81 -23.21 -37.02 21.54
N GLY A 82 -22.95 -38.24 22.03
CA GLY A 82 -23.92 -39.32 22.03
C GLY A 82 -25.18 -39.00 22.83
N ALA A 83 -26.32 -39.21 22.19
CA ALA A 83 -27.60 -39.41 22.87
C ALA A 83 -28.31 -40.52 22.14
N THR A 84 -28.68 -41.52 22.92
CA THR A 84 -29.55 -42.68 22.64
C THR A 84 -30.79 -42.26 21.84
N ALA A 85 -31.09 -43.00 20.78
CA ALA A 85 -32.22 -42.75 19.93
C ALA A 85 -33.57 -42.84 20.72
N PRO A 86 -34.42 -41.81 20.63
CA PRO A 86 -35.81 -41.94 21.00
C PRO A 86 -36.65 -42.25 19.74
N GLN A 87 -37.71 -43.00 19.95
CA GLN A 87 -38.73 -43.43 19.01
C GLN A 87 -39.17 -42.28 18.08
N GLN A 88 -39.53 -42.64 16.85
CA GLN A 88 -40.14 -41.80 15.85
C GLN A 88 -41.20 -40.86 16.39
N SER A 89 -40.90 -39.65 16.61
CA SER A 89 -41.84 -38.55 16.65
C SER A 89 -41.97 -37.99 15.22
N GLU A 90 -43.14 -37.64 14.83
CA GLU A 90 -43.55 -37.14 13.52
C GLU A 90 -42.78 -35.87 13.09
N TYR A 91 -42.00 -35.32 14.01
CA TYR A 91 -41.12 -34.14 13.86
C TYR A 91 -39.68 -34.45 14.24
N ARG A 92 -38.72 -34.11 13.39
CA ARG A 92 -37.31 -34.43 13.53
C ARG A 92 -36.61 -33.71 14.69
N ASN A 93 -37.09 -32.51 15.06
CA ASN A 93 -36.62 -31.72 16.21
C ASN A 93 -37.66 -30.65 16.57
N LEU A 94 -37.40 -29.92 17.67
CA LEU A 94 -38.29 -28.87 18.16
C LEU A 94 -38.52 -27.76 17.14
N GLY A 95 -37.54 -27.46 16.28
CA GLY A 95 -37.63 -26.49 15.20
C GLY A 95 -38.58 -26.95 14.10
N ASP A 96 -38.59 -28.26 13.73
CA ASP A 96 -39.49 -28.88 12.77
C ASP A 96 -40.93 -28.89 13.27
N TRP A 97 -41.12 -29.09 14.58
CA TRP A 97 -42.43 -29.01 15.24
C TRP A 97 -43.03 -27.59 15.16
N PHE A 98 -42.21 -26.56 15.40
CA PHE A 98 -42.61 -25.16 15.27
C PHE A 98 -42.89 -24.74 13.84
N LEU A 99 -42.09 -25.20 12.87
CA LEU A 99 -42.24 -24.85 11.45
C LEU A 99 -43.42 -25.55 10.75
N ASN A 100 -43.75 -26.80 11.15
CA ASN A 100 -44.71 -27.64 10.46
C ASN A 100 -46.08 -27.76 11.15
N GLY A 101 -46.42 -26.89 12.05
CA GLY A 101 -47.81 -26.69 12.46
C GLY A 101 -48.22 -27.24 13.80
N GLY A 102 -47.31 -27.48 14.72
CA GLY A 102 -47.63 -27.82 16.11
C GLY A 102 -48.31 -26.70 16.90
N TYR A 103 -48.37 -25.48 16.36
CA TYR A 103 -49.00 -24.32 17.01
C TYR A 103 -49.84 -23.50 16.01
N LYS A 104 -51.13 -23.61 16.14
CA LYS A 104 -52.11 -22.92 15.27
C LYS A 104 -52.59 -21.58 15.83
N GLU A 105 -51.84 -20.88 16.64
CA GLU A 105 -52.18 -19.54 17.08
C GLU A 105 -51.18 -18.49 16.61
N GLN A 106 -51.72 -17.37 16.11
CA GLN A 106 -51.11 -16.24 15.41
C GLN A 106 -50.05 -15.44 16.16
N ARG A 107 -49.01 -16.08 16.72
CA ARG A 107 -47.80 -15.38 17.16
C ARG A 107 -46.59 -15.98 16.45
N ALA A 108 -46.29 -15.43 15.27
CA ALA A 108 -45.06 -15.76 14.58
C ALA A 108 -43.85 -15.41 15.48
N MET A 109 -43.04 -16.41 15.83
CA MET A 109 -41.75 -16.17 16.51
C MET A 109 -40.83 -15.40 15.58
N SER A 110 -40.26 -14.30 16.03
CA SER A 110 -39.39 -13.41 15.24
C SER A 110 -38.02 -13.36 15.85
N MET A 111 -36.99 -13.50 15.03
CA MET A 111 -35.59 -13.30 15.43
C MET A 111 -35.29 -11.88 15.96
N GLY A 112 -36.13 -10.90 15.57
CA GLY A 112 -35.91 -9.49 15.94
C GLY A 112 -36.43 -9.07 17.31
N ALA A 113 -37.16 -9.94 18.05
CA ALA A 113 -37.72 -9.59 19.34
C ALA A 113 -37.34 -10.61 20.41
N ILE A 114 -36.74 -10.13 21.51
CA ILE A 114 -36.21 -10.92 22.62
C ILE A 114 -37.27 -11.84 23.25
N ASN A 115 -38.50 -11.37 23.36
CA ASN A 115 -39.63 -12.07 23.98
C ASN A 115 -40.39 -13.02 23.04
N THR A 116 -40.03 -13.12 21.74
CA THR A 116 -40.66 -13.99 20.74
C THR A 116 -39.70 -14.99 20.10
N GLY A 117 -38.59 -15.32 20.74
CA GLY A 117 -37.64 -16.36 20.28
C GLY A 117 -36.24 -15.84 19.91
N GLY A 118 -36.02 -14.53 19.87
CA GLY A 118 -34.69 -13.96 19.56
C GLY A 118 -33.58 -14.40 20.50
N ILE A 119 -33.94 -14.74 21.75
CA ILE A 119 -32.98 -15.24 22.77
C ILE A 119 -32.48 -16.67 22.48
N MET A 120 -33.18 -17.42 21.62
CA MET A 120 -32.77 -18.78 21.24
C MET A 120 -31.81 -18.83 20.06
N VAL A 121 -31.58 -17.69 19.40
CA VAL A 121 -30.61 -17.58 18.29
C VAL A 121 -29.31 -17.04 18.88
N PRO A 122 -28.28 -17.88 19.07
CA PRO A 122 -27.00 -17.37 19.56
C PRO A 122 -26.41 -16.39 18.52
N GLU A 123 -26.05 -15.22 18.98
CA GLU A 123 -25.27 -14.29 18.16
C GLU A 123 -23.93 -14.97 17.82
N LYS A 124 -23.69 -15.16 16.53
CA LYS A 124 -22.37 -15.60 16.07
C LYS A 124 -21.44 -14.40 16.07
N PHE A 125 -20.59 -14.33 17.06
CA PHE A 125 -19.45 -13.42 17.03
C PHE A 125 -18.39 -13.98 16.09
N SER A 126 -17.99 -13.20 15.09
CA SER A 126 -16.78 -13.50 14.33
C SER A 126 -15.58 -13.31 15.26
N THR A 127 -14.71 -14.30 15.32
CA THR A 127 -13.41 -14.16 16.00
C THR A 127 -12.43 -13.34 15.17
N ASP A 128 -12.78 -13.06 13.90
CA ASP A 128 -11.93 -12.29 13.01
C ASP A 128 -12.16 -10.80 13.25
N LEU A 129 -11.15 -10.15 13.80
CA LEU A 129 -11.14 -8.71 13.97
C LEU A 129 -10.77 -8.03 12.64
N LEU A 130 -11.71 -7.29 12.06
CA LEU A 130 -11.46 -6.50 10.87
C LEU A 130 -10.60 -5.29 11.26
N SER A 131 -9.37 -5.25 10.79
CA SER A 131 -8.48 -4.10 10.96
C SER A 131 -7.89 -3.70 9.61
N MET A 132 -7.75 -2.39 9.40
CA MET A 132 -6.99 -1.90 8.24
C MET A 132 -5.50 -2.11 8.51
N ALA A 133 -4.78 -2.64 7.52
CA ALA A 133 -3.33 -2.72 7.59
C ALA A 133 -2.72 -1.32 7.67
N GLY A 134 -1.74 -1.14 8.54
CA GLY A 134 -0.97 0.10 8.59
C GLY A 134 -0.09 0.25 7.35
N GLU A 135 0.27 1.49 7.03
CA GLU A 135 1.23 1.74 5.94
C GLU A 135 2.57 1.10 6.26
N GLY A 136 3.15 0.43 5.26
CA GLY A 136 4.46 -0.19 5.36
C GLY A 136 5.60 0.80 5.61
N ALA A 137 6.76 0.26 5.94
CA ALA A 137 7.98 1.05 6.09
C ALA A 137 8.50 1.51 4.72
N VAL A 138 8.81 2.79 4.60
CA VAL A 138 9.35 3.44 3.39
C VAL A 138 10.85 3.67 3.54
N VAL A 139 11.27 4.24 4.67
CA VAL A 139 12.66 4.63 4.95
C VAL A 139 13.49 3.43 5.36
N ARG A 140 13.05 2.67 6.38
CA ARG A 140 13.82 1.59 6.99
C ARG A 140 14.34 0.52 6.00
N PRO A 141 13.58 0.03 5.00
CA PRO A 141 14.07 -0.96 4.04
C PRO A 141 15.18 -0.46 3.10
N ARG A 142 15.37 0.86 3.03
CA ARG A 142 16.31 1.53 2.10
C ARG A 142 17.44 2.25 2.82
N ALA A 143 17.27 2.50 4.12
CA ALA A 143 18.25 3.16 4.96
C ALA A 143 19.34 2.21 5.44
N THR A 144 20.47 2.77 5.88
CA THR A 144 21.54 1.99 6.53
C THR A 144 21.19 1.78 7.99
N VAL A 145 20.85 0.54 8.35
CA VAL A 145 20.45 0.16 9.71
C VAL A 145 21.65 -0.38 10.46
N ILE A 146 21.94 0.21 11.62
CA ILE A 146 22.99 -0.22 12.55
C ILE A 146 22.29 -0.98 13.68
N PRO A 147 22.60 -2.28 13.87
CA PRO A 147 21.98 -3.07 14.93
C PRO A 147 22.36 -2.56 16.32
N ALA A 148 21.57 -2.97 17.31
CA ALA A 148 21.87 -2.70 18.71
C ALA A 148 23.25 -3.26 19.09
N GLY A 149 24.07 -2.43 19.72
CA GLY A 149 25.38 -2.81 20.23
C GLY A 149 25.31 -3.39 21.65
N ASP A 150 26.46 -3.50 22.29
CA ASP A 150 26.58 -3.84 23.71
C ASP A 150 27.37 -2.71 24.42
N PRO A 151 26.70 -1.90 25.27
CA PRO A 151 25.27 -1.86 25.61
C PRO A 151 24.37 -1.34 24.47
N PRO A 152 23.12 -1.83 24.35
CA PRO A 152 22.28 -1.58 23.17
C PRO A 152 21.89 -0.10 23.00
N ASP A 153 21.66 0.62 24.08
CA ASP A 153 21.17 2.00 24.07
C ASP A 153 22.31 3.04 24.17
N SER A 154 23.56 2.59 23.99
CA SER A 154 24.71 3.50 24.03
C SER A 154 24.70 4.49 22.87
N LYS A 155 25.16 5.71 23.14
CA LYS A 155 25.42 6.70 22.10
C LYS A 155 26.52 6.19 21.16
N LEU A 156 26.25 6.26 19.86
CA LEU A 156 27.20 5.89 18.81
C LEU A 156 27.69 7.16 18.12
N THR A 157 29.00 7.35 18.07
CA THR A 157 29.63 8.46 17.34
C THR A 157 30.39 7.88 16.15
N ILE A 158 30.02 8.31 14.95
CA ILE A 158 30.62 7.85 13.70
C ILE A 158 31.41 9.01 13.09
N PRO A 159 32.73 8.87 12.89
CA PRO A 159 33.51 9.87 12.17
C PRO A 159 33.17 9.85 10.69
N VAL A 160 32.96 11.01 10.10
CA VAL A 160 32.62 11.22 8.71
C VAL A 160 33.54 12.22 8.08
N LEU A 161 33.97 11.98 6.85
CA LEU A 161 34.74 12.97 6.07
C LEU A 161 33.81 14.14 5.74
N ASN A 162 34.23 15.36 6.07
CA ASN A 162 33.41 16.55 5.86
C ASN A 162 33.49 17.03 4.40
N GLN A 163 32.74 16.38 3.53
CA GLN A 163 32.64 16.68 2.10
C GLN A 163 31.51 17.68 1.77
N PHE A 164 30.98 18.38 2.77
CA PHE A 164 29.78 19.19 2.65
C PHE A 164 30.03 20.68 2.80
N GLY A 165 29.12 21.49 2.28
CA GLY A 165 29.22 22.95 2.35
C GLY A 165 30.39 23.51 1.55
N ALA A 166 31.16 24.36 2.16
CA ALA A 166 32.31 25.03 1.53
C ALA A 166 33.52 24.11 1.25
N ASN A 167 33.60 22.95 1.93
CA ASN A 167 34.73 22.04 1.78
C ASN A 167 34.72 21.25 0.46
N GLY A 168 33.57 21.26 -0.24
CA GLY A 168 33.41 20.57 -1.52
C GLY A 168 33.56 19.05 -1.42
N ILE A 169 33.47 18.36 -2.57
CA ILE A 169 33.51 16.90 -2.69
C ILE A 169 34.80 16.30 -2.10
N TYR A 170 35.89 17.02 -2.11
CA TYR A 170 37.21 16.53 -1.68
C TYR A 170 37.56 16.91 -0.24
N ALA A 171 36.58 17.39 0.56
CA ALA A 171 36.81 17.75 1.98
C ALA A 171 37.99 18.71 2.19
N ASP A 172 38.04 19.79 1.43
CA ASP A 172 39.08 20.83 1.42
C ASP A 172 40.46 20.35 0.95
N MET A 173 40.54 19.14 0.38
CA MET A 173 41.74 18.70 -0.29
C MET A 173 41.80 19.22 -1.72
N ASN A 174 42.92 19.82 -2.10
CA ASN A 174 43.14 20.39 -3.42
C ASN A 174 44.35 19.78 -4.10
N MET A 175 44.18 19.35 -5.36
CA MET A 175 45.28 18.93 -6.22
C MET A 175 45.35 19.86 -7.44
N THR A 176 46.52 20.44 -7.68
CA THR A 176 46.76 21.35 -8.80
C THR A 176 47.84 20.80 -9.73
N TRP A 177 47.69 21.11 -11.01
CA TRP A 177 48.74 20.84 -11.99
C TRP A 177 49.90 21.77 -11.74
N ILE A 178 51.09 21.21 -11.51
CA ILE A 178 52.28 21.95 -11.10
C ILE A 178 53.31 21.82 -12.22
N GLY A 179 53.91 22.96 -12.60
CA GLY A 179 55.04 22.97 -13.51
C GLY A 179 56.31 22.47 -12.86
N GLU A 180 57.36 22.25 -13.64
CA GLU A 180 58.66 21.79 -13.15
C GLU A 180 59.22 22.73 -12.08
N GLY A 181 59.53 22.20 -10.89
CA GLY A 181 60.04 22.97 -9.76
C GLY A 181 58.99 23.69 -8.90
N GLY A 182 57.68 23.54 -9.23
CA GLY A 182 56.58 24.17 -8.46
C GLY A 182 56.32 23.51 -7.09
N THR A 183 55.85 24.30 -6.16
CA THR A 183 55.48 23.83 -4.80
C THR A 183 54.11 23.11 -4.81
N LYS A 184 54.03 21.95 -4.16
CA LYS A 184 52.76 21.22 -3.93
C LYS A 184 51.94 21.91 -2.85
N ALA A 185 50.61 21.90 -3.01
CA ALA A 185 49.71 22.38 -1.95
C ALA A 185 49.71 21.42 -0.75
N ASP A 186 49.73 21.96 0.43
CA ASP A 186 49.52 21.19 1.65
C ASP A 186 48.01 20.93 1.81
N ASN A 187 47.66 19.66 2.01
CA ASN A 187 46.26 19.23 2.13
C ASN A 187 46.01 18.69 3.54
N THR A 188 44.97 19.23 4.18
CA THR A 188 44.49 18.75 5.48
C THR A 188 43.04 18.41 5.36
N PRO A 189 42.67 17.10 5.30
CA PRO A 189 41.24 16.70 5.15
C PRO A 189 40.43 17.12 6.38
N ALA A 190 39.26 17.64 6.14
CA ALA A 190 38.33 18.03 7.19
C ALA A 190 37.46 16.80 7.60
N PHE A 191 37.39 16.58 8.92
CA PHE A 191 36.57 15.52 9.50
C PHE A 191 35.43 16.11 10.36
N THR A 192 34.34 15.42 10.43
CA THR A 192 33.21 15.70 11.32
C THR A 192 32.69 14.39 11.92
N TYR A 193 31.73 14.44 12.77
CA TYR A 193 31.13 13.25 13.34
C TYR A 193 29.60 13.33 13.33
N VAL A 194 28.97 12.17 13.23
CA VAL A 194 27.54 11.99 13.36
C VAL A 194 27.27 11.20 14.64
N GLU A 195 26.41 11.72 15.47
CA GLU A 195 26.02 11.09 16.73
C GLU A 195 24.62 10.51 16.62
N LEU A 196 24.47 9.26 17.01
CA LEU A 196 23.20 8.55 17.10
C LEU A 196 22.97 8.16 18.55
N GLU A 197 21.89 8.61 19.15
CA GLU A 197 21.51 8.34 20.53
C GLU A 197 20.09 7.82 20.55
N PRO A 198 19.87 6.50 20.80
CA PRO A 198 18.54 5.91 20.78
C PRO A 198 17.56 6.63 21.70
N LYS A 199 16.40 6.99 21.17
CA LYS A 199 15.30 7.65 21.87
C LYS A 199 14.21 6.63 22.16
N GLU A 200 13.57 6.76 23.32
CA GLU A 200 12.48 5.86 23.73
C GLU A 200 11.17 6.23 23.01
N LEU A 201 10.63 5.26 22.30
CA LEU A 201 9.27 5.28 21.80
C LEU A 201 8.46 4.30 22.61
N GLY A 202 7.51 4.78 23.42
CA GLY A 202 6.71 3.93 24.28
C GLY A 202 5.23 4.26 24.26
N GLY A 203 4.43 3.25 24.62
CA GLY A 203 2.98 3.39 24.79
C GLY A 203 2.47 2.38 25.82
N SER A 204 1.33 2.69 26.44
CA SER A 204 0.68 1.78 27.37
C SER A 204 -0.80 1.66 27.06
N THR A 205 -1.35 0.46 27.33
CA THR A 205 -2.77 0.15 27.19
C THR A 205 -3.27 -0.46 28.49
N ILE A 206 -4.43 0.00 28.95
CA ILE A 206 -5.08 -0.52 30.17
C ILE A 206 -6.20 -1.47 29.74
N ILE A 207 -6.18 -2.69 30.22
CA ILE A 207 -7.15 -3.73 29.90
C ILE A 207 -7.73 -4.29 31.19
N THR A 208 -9.02 -4.65 31.20
CA THR A 208 -9.63 -5.33 32.33
C THR A 208 -9.21 -6.78 32.38
N ASP A 209 -8.96 -7.31 33.56
CA ASP A 209 -8.54 -8.71 33.77
C ASP A 209 -9.58 -9.70 33.25
N GLN A 210 -10.86 -9.33 33.30
CA GLN A 210 -11.94 -10.14 32.72
C GLN A 210 -11.84 -10.26 31.21
N LEU A 211 -11.49 -9.17 30.50
CA LEU A 211 -11.31 -9.19 29.04
C LEU A 211 -10.06 -10.00 28.67
N LEU A 212 -8.98 -9.84 29.44
CA LEU A 212 -7.73 -10.57 29.18
C LEU A 212 -7.89 -12.09 29.35
N ARG A 213 -8.73 -12.53 30.32
CA ARG A 213 -9.00 -13.97 30.54
C ARG A 213 -9.97 -14.57 29.52
N ASN A 214 -10.90 -13.78 29.01
CA ASN A 214 -11.98 -14.28 28.16
C ASN A 214 -11.72 -14.14 26.66
N ALA A 215 -10.65 -13.45 26.27
CA ALA A 215 -10.33 -13.18 24.87
C ALA A 215 -8.90 -13.63 24.54
N ASP A 216 -8.74 -14.92 24.22
CA ASP A 216 -7.43 -15.50 23.84
C ASP A 216 -6.79 -14.78 22.64
N ALA A 217 -7.61 -14.26 21.72
CA ALA A 217 -7.15 -13.49 20.56
C ALA A 217 -6.59 -12.10 20.92
N MET A 218 -6.84 -11.58 22.12
CA MET A 218 -6.47 -10.21 22.51
C MET A 218 -4.96 -10.00 22.56
N SER A 219 -4.22 -10.98 23.04
CA SER A 219 -2.76 -10.89 23.16
C SER A 219 -2.07 -10.82 21.79
N SER A 220 -2.51 -11.63 20.83
CA SER A 220 -1.98 -11.66 19.48
C SER A 220 -2.34 -10.39 18.72
N TRP A 221 -3.56 -9.90 18.89
CA TRP A 221 -4.01 -8.63 18.30
C TRP A 221 -3.22 -7.45 18.84
N LEU A 222 -2.99 -7.38 20.15
CA LEU A 222 -2.19 -6.31 20.76
C LEU A 222 -0.76 -6.29 20.24
N ALA A 223 -0.12 -7.46 20.12
CA ALA A 223 1.22 -7.56 19.58
C ALA A 223 1.28 -7.03 18.14
N THR A 224 0.30 -7.36 17.30
CA THR A 224 0.19 -6.86 15.93
C THR A 224 -0.01 -5.36 15.90
N MET A 225 -0.91 -4.83 16.74
CA MET A 225 -1.17 -3.38 16.81
C MET A 225 0.05 -2.60 17.30
N TYR A 226 0.76 -3.09 18.33
CA TYR A 226 1.99 -2.43 18.79
C TYR A 226 3.07 -2.41 17.71
N ASN A 227 3.29 -3.50 16.98
CA ASN A 227 4.24 -3.53 15.88
C ASN A 227 3.87 -2.53 14.78
N MET A 228 2.58 -2.45 14.44
CA MET A 228 2.08 -1.48 13.46
C MET A 228 2.26 -0.03 13.93
N MET A 229 2.00 0.25 15.21
CA MET A 229 2.18 1.58 15.82
C MET A 229 3.66 1.98 15.87
N VAL A 230 4.54 1.07 16.27
CA VAL A 230 6.00 1.31 16.30
C VAL A 230 6.49 1.63 14.91
N THR A 231 6.17 0.78 13.91
CA THR A 231 6.55 1.02 12.52
C THR A 231 6.00 2.36 12.01
N GLY A 232 4.72 2.64 12.26
CA GLY A 232 4.09 3.89 11.81
C GLY A 232 4.72 5.13 12.40
N LYS A 233 5.02 5.13 13.70
CA LYS A 233 5.61 6.27 14.41
C LYS A 233 7.09 6.48 14.10
N THR A 234 7.86 5.40 13.99
CA THR A 234 9.29 5.50 13.62
C THR A 234 9.46 6.02 12.20
N GLU A 235 8.67 5.52 11.23
CA GLU A 235 8.68 6.00 9.86
C GLU A 235 8.25 7.47 9.74
N TYR A 236 7.24 7.88 10.53
CA TYR A 236 6.83 9.29 10.59
C TYR A 236 7.97 10.17 11.11
N ALA A 237 8.68 9.73 12.17
CA ALA A 237 9.81 10.46 12.72
C ALA A 237 10.99 10.52 11.76
N PHE A 238 11.29 9.46 11.00
CA PHE A 238 12.36 9.46 9.99
C PHE A 238 12.09 10.44 8.84
N LEU A 239 10.85 10.71 8.52
CA LEU A 239 10.47 11.69 7.50
C LEU A 239 10.39 13.12 8.08
N ARG A 240 9.78 13.29 9.25
CA ARG A 240 9.35 14.61 9.78
C ARG A 240 9.85 14.94 11.18
N GLY A 241 10.56 14.05 11.84
CA GLY A 241 10.98 14.24 13.23
C GLY A 241 11.88 15.47 13.44
N SER A 242 11.72 16.13 14.57
CA SER A 242 12.45 17.34 14.93
C SER A 242 13.90 17.06 15.37
N GLY A 243 14.21 15.83 15.79
CA GLY A 243 15.48 15.44 16.37
C GLY A 243 15.59 15.74 17.88
N VAL A 244 14.54 16.29 18.49
CA VAL A 244 14.50 16.58 19.95
C VAL A 244 13.53 15.58 20.59
N GLY A 245 14.07 14.64 21.36
CA GLY A 245 13.29 13.55 21.95
C GLY A 245 12.77 12.49 20.96
N GLU A 246 13.04 12.66 19.69
CA GLU A 246 12.67 11.76 18.58
C GLU A 246 13.77 11.76 17.51
N PRO A 247 13.81 10.78 16.59
CA PRO A 247 14.76 10.77 15.48
C PRO A 247 14.73 12.05 14.65
N ARG A 248 15.86 12.41 14.03
CA ARG A 248 15.92 13.56 13.12
C ARG A 248 15.40 13.17 11.74
N GLY A 249 14.29 13.76 11.33
CA GLY A 249 13.69 13.54 10.02
C GLY A 249 14.46 14.20 8.87
N ILE A 250 14.08 13.83 7.65
CA ILE A 250 14.61 14.38 6.41
C ILE A 250 14.12 15.81 6.21
N ILE A 251 12.82 16.05 6.43
CA ILE A 251 12.23 17.40 6.29
C ILE A 251 12.80 18.32 7.37
N GLY A 252 13.45 19.40 6.93
CA GLY A 252 14.04 20.38 7.82
C GLY A 252 15.42 20.00 8.35
N CYS A 253 16.07 18.94 7.85
CA CYS A 253 17.46 18.66 8.18
C CYS A 253 18.41 19.67 7.49
N THR A 254 19.64 19.76 7.97
CA THR A 254 20.66 20.67 7.42
C THR A 254 21.14 20.27 6.02
N ALA A 255 21.04 18.98 5.68
CA ALA A 255 21.40 18.43 4.38
C ALA A 255 20.27 18.56 3.33
N GLU A 256 19.11 19.05 3.71
CA GLU A 256 17.98 19.19 2.79
C GLU A 256 18.29 20.24 1.71
N LYS A 257 18.02 19.89 0.45
CA LYS A 257 17.96 20.84 -0.66
C LYS A 257 16.51 21.15 -0.96
N THR A 258 16.11 22.39 -0.71
CA THR A 258 14.76 22.85 -1.03
C THR A 258 14.67 23.32 -2.48
N VAL A 259 13.60 22.94 -3.16
CA VAL A 259 13.21 23.45 -4.48
C VAL A 259 11.91 24.22 -4.31
N THR A 260 11.92 25.48 -4.71
CA THR A 260 10.74 26.34 -4.61
C THR A 260 9.80 26.05 -5.78
N ARG A 261 8.49 25.91 -5.48
CA ARG A 261 7.44 25.71 -6.49
C ARG A 261 7.32 26.89 -7.42
N ASN A 262 7.05 26.61 -8.68
CA ASN A 262 6.69 27.66 -9.62
C ASN A 262 5.27 28.21 -9.38
N THR A 263 4.36 27.40 -8.91
CA THR A 263 2.99 27.79 -8.60
C THR A 263 2.58 27.21 -7.26
N ALA A 264 2.07 28.06 -6.37
CA ALA A 264 1.61 27.63 -5.05
C ALA A 264 0.57 26.51 -5.16
N THR A 265 0.63 25.55 -4.26
CA THR A 265 -0.29 24.39 -4.16
C THR A 265 -0.40 23.50 -5.40
N SER A 266 0.56 23.60 -6.34
CA SER A 266 0.60 22.73 -7.52
C SER A 266 1.99 22.15 -7.72
N VAL A 267 2.07 21.00 -8.42
CA VAL A 267 3.31 20.36 -8.83
C VAL A 267 3.37 20.42 -10.36
N LEU A 268 4.37 21.11 -10.87
CA LEU A 268 4.57 21.29 -12.31
C LEU A 268 5.79 20.49 -12.80
N PHE A 269 5.86 20.27 -14.10
CA PHE A 269 7.00 19.64 -14.74
C PHE A 269 8.34 20.34 -14.43
N ALA A 270 8.32 21.68 -14.38
CA ALA A 270 9.51 22.46 -14.04
C ALA A 270 10.02 22.18 -12.64
N ASP A 271 9.12 21.96 -11.67
CA ASP A 271 9.47 21.64 -10.27
C ASP A 271 10.18 20.29 -10.18
N VAL A 272 9.57 19.26 -10.80
CA VAL A 272 10.13 17.89 -10.82
C VAL A 272 11.50 17.86 -11.52
N ARG A 273 11.63 18.58 -12.65
CA ARG A 273 12.90 18.73 -13.36
C ARG A 273 13.98 19.39 -12.47
N SER A 274 13.61 20.44 -11.75
CA SER A 274 14.53 21.13 -10.83
C SER A 274 14.91 20.25 -9.64
N MET A 275 14.01 19.43 -9.14
CA MET A 275 14.31 18.43 -8.10
C MET A 275 15.31 17.39 -8.59
N LEU A 276 15.12 16.84 -9.81
CA LEU A 276 16.05 15.90 -10.41
C LEU A 276 17.46 16.52 -10.61
N ALA A 277 17.52 17.75 -11.07
CA ALA A 277 18.79 18.46 -11.25
C ALA A 277 19.51 18.74 -9.92
N SER A 278 18.80 18.73 -8.79
CA SER A 278 19.34 18.95 -7.46
C SER A 278 19.83 17.66 -6.78
N LEU A 279 19.65 16.49 -7.43
CA LEU A 279 20.11 15.19 -6.92
C LEU A 279 21.54 14.91 -7.38
N PRO A 280 22.44 14.36 -6.52
CA PRO A 280 23.75 13.89 -6.94
C PRO A 280 23.66 12.77 -7.98
N ALA A 281 24.57 12.75 -8.94
CA ALA A 281 24.58 11.77 -10.02
C ALA A 281 24.64 10.30 -9.52
N ASP A 282 25.41 10.05 -8.46
CA ASP A 282 25.56 8.72 -7.86
C ASP A 282 24.28 8.20 -7.20
N SER A 283 23.36 9.09 -6.84
CA SER A 283 22.09 8.74 -6.22
C SER A 283 20.99 8.38 -7.22
N TRP A 284 21.19 8.61 -8.52
CA TRP A 284 20.14 8.38 -9.55
C TRP A 284 19.63 6.94 -9.61
N GLY A 285 20.48 5.96 -9.31
CA GLY A 285 20.08 4.55 -9.32
C GLY A 285 19.39 4.06 -8.04
N LYS A 286 19.43 4.86 -6.95
CA LYS A 286 18.94 4.47 -5.61
C LYS A 286 17.85 5.39 -5.10
N ALA A 287 17.68 6.54 -5.70
CA ALA A 287 16.71 7.54 -5.27
C ALA A 287 15.27 7.06 -5.51
N VAL A 288 14.40 7.46 -4.60
CA VAL A 288 12.97 7.13 -4.61
C VAL A 288 12.17 8.41 -4.39
N TRP A 289 11.13 8.57 -5.18
CA TRP A 289 10.14 9.61 -4.93
C TRP A 289 9.25 9.20 -3.75
N VAL A 290 9.07 10.10 -2.81
CA VAL A 290 8.12 9.95 -1.71
C VAL A 290 7.13 11.09 -1.79
N ALA A 291 5.86 10.75 -1.88
CA ALA A 291 4.79 11.72 -2.07
C ALA A 291 3.60 11.44 -1.15
N ASN A 292 2.90 12.51 -0.78
CA ASN A 292 1.59 12.36 -0.16
C ASN A 292 0.57 11.92 -1.21
N GLN A 293 -0.41 11.11 -0.81
CA GLN A 293 -1.46 10.65 -1.70
C GLN A 293 -2.26 11.82 -2.33
N SER A 294 -2.33 12.97 -1.66
CA SER A 294 -2.98 14.18 -2.18
C SER A 294 -2.29 14.77 -3.42
N VAL A 295 -1.03 14.42 -3.68
CA VAL A 295 -0.26 14.87 -4.86
C VAL A 295 -0.60 14.06 -6.11
N LEU A 296 -1.12 12.83 -5.95
CA LEU A 296 -1.36 11.89 -7.05
C LEU A 296 -2.19 12.48 -8.22
N PRO A 297 -3.29 13.21 -7.99
CA PRO A 297 -4.07 13.78 -9.11
C PRO A 297 -3.26 14.75 -9.98
N GLN A 298 -2.30 15.46 -9.40
CA GLN A 298 -1.45 16.39 -10.15
C GLN A 298 -0.35 15.64 -10.93
N LEU A 299 0.23 14.58 -10.34
CA LEU A 299 1.22 13.76 -11.00
C LEU A 299 0.66 13.05 -12.25
N ILE A 300 -0.59 12.58 -12.19
CA ILE A 300 -1.26 11.94 -13.34
C ILE A 300 -1.42 12.93 -14.50
N ASN A 301 -1.68 14.20 -14.20
CA ASN A 301 -1.85 15.26 -15.21
C ASN A 301 -0.53 15.89 -15.65
N LEU A 302 0.61 15.40 -15.16
CA LEU A 302 1.92 15.95 -15.46
C LEU A 302 2.33 15.57 -16.89
N VAL A 303 2.45 16.57 -17.74
CA VAL A 303 2.86 16.41 -19.16
C VAL A 303 4.10 17.25 -19.46
N ASP A 304 4.89 16.79 -20.42
CA ASP A 304 5.99 17.58 -20.98
C ASP A 304 5.47 18.66 -21.95
N GLY A 305 6.36 19.49 -22.46
CA GLY A 305 6.00 20.51 -23.47
C GLY A 305 5.48 19.95 -24.80
N ALA A 306 5.58 18.65 -25.05
CA ALA A 306 5.08 17.93 -26.21
C ALA A 306 3.76 17.18 -25.93
N GLY A 307 3.25 17.23 -24.70
CA GLY A 307 2.02 16.57 -24.30
C GLY A 307 2.17 15.09 -23.86
N ASN A 308 3.40 14.60 -23.71
CA ASN A 308 3.62 13.23 -23.23
C ASN A 308 3.47 13.17 -21.70
N THR A 309 2.80 12.14 -21.21
CA THR A 309 2.67 11.89 -19.77
C THR A 309 4.00 11.43 -19.17
N LEU A 310 4.40 12.05 -18.07
CA LEU A 310 5.68 11.79 -17.38
C LEU A 310 5.53 10.82 -16.21
N PHE A 311 4.34 10.75 -15.66
CA PHE A 311 4.00 9.78 -14.61
C PHE A 311 3.50 8.49 -15.26
N MET A 312 4.26 7.42 -15.09
CA MET A 312 3.81 6.08 -15.49
C MET A 312 3.03 5.47 -14.32
N VAL A 313 1.72 5.36 -14.48
CA VAL A 313 0.90 4.52 -13.61
C VAL A 313 1.36 3.10 -13.82
N GLY A 314 1.76 2.41 -12.76
CA GLY A 314 2.25 1.03 -12.86
C GLY A 314 1.26 0.12 -13.60
N ASP A 315 1.77 -0.82 -14.36
CA ASP A 315 0.94 -1.82 -15.05
C ASP A 315 0.69 -3.00 -14.11
N ILE A 316 -0.55 -3.09 -13.60
CA ILE A 316 -0.98 -4.15 -12.68
C ILE A 316 -0.83 -5.54 -13.32
N THR A 317 -1.00 -5.65 -14.64
CA THR A 317 -0.86 -6.92 -15.36
C THR A 317 0.59 -7.38 -15.47
N LYS A 318 1.54 -6.44 -15.48
CA LYS A 318 2.98 -6.72 -15.61
C LYS A 318 3.74 -6.53 -14.29
N ASN A 319 3.04 -6.23 -13.19
CA ASN A 319 3.63 -5.95 -11.88
C ASN A 319 4.72 -4.86 -11.92
N VAL A 320 4.54 -3.87 -12.78
CA VAL A 320 5.44 -2.72 -12.90
C VAL A 320 4.98 -1.66 -11.89
N PRO A 321 5.81 -1.24 -10.92
CA PRO A 321 5.45 -0.19 -9.98
C PRO A 321 5.31 1.16 -10.67
N ALA A 322 4.54 2.06 -10.07
CA ALA A 322 4.43 3.44 -10.54
C ALA A 322 5.81 4.10 -10.51
N SER A 323 6.13 4.85 -11.55
CA SER A 323 7.42 5.54 -11.66
C SER A 323 7.25 6.96 -12.20
N LEU A 324 8.13 7.86 -11.75
CA LEU A 324 8.22 9.23 -12.22
C LEU A 324 9.66 9.45 -12.72
N PHE A 325 9.83 9.76 -13.98
CA PHE A 325 11.14 9.88 -14.65
C PHE A 325 12.03 8.62 -14.50
N GLY A 326 11.42 7.43 -14.52
CA GLY A 326 12.14 6.16 -14.39
C GLY A 326 12.55 5.79 -12.96
N LEU A 327 12.29 6.66 -11.97
CA LEU A 327 12.51 6.38 -10.55
C LEU A 327 11.20 5.92 -9.89
N PRO A 328 11.26 4.94 -8.98
CA PRO A 328 10.08 4.46 -8.29
C PRO A 328 9.48 5.55 -7.40
N ILE A 329 8.16 5.57 -7.28
CA ILE A 329 7.43 6.47 -6.40
C ILE A 329 6.68 5.67 -5.34
N VAL A 330 6.74 6.15 -4.11
CA VAL A 330 6.03 5.59 -2.97
C VAL A 330 5.10 6.64 -2.40
N PHE A 331 3.81 6.30 -2.32
CA PHE A 331 2.81 7.15 -1.70
C PHE A 331 2.63 6.79 -0.24
N THR A 332 2.64 7.80 0.64
CA THR A 332 2.45 7.62 2.07
C THR A 332 1.71 8.82 2.68
N GLY A 333 0.81 8.56 3.61
CA GLY A 333 0.16 9.61 4.40
C GLY A 333 1.06 10.24 5.48
N LYS A 334 2.29 9.73 5.66
CA LYS A 334 3.25 10.26 6.65
C LYS A 334 3.93 11.55 6.19
N THR A 335 3.91 11.84 4.88
CA THR A 335 4.38 13.12 4.32
C THR A 335 3.30 14.20 4.44
N PRO A 336 3.67 15.49 4.45
CA PRO A 336 2.72 16.60 4.45
C PRO A 336 1.77 16.58 3.26
N VAL A 337 0.61 17.20 3.41
CA VAL A 337 -0.38 17.32 2.34
C VAL A 337 0.08 18.30 1.25
N LEU A 338 -0.48 18.17 0.06
CA LEU A 338 -0.22 19.03 -1.09
C LEU A 338 -0.23 20.52 -0.72
N GLY A 339 0.76 21.25 -1.21
CA GLY A 339 0.93 22.68 -0.95
C GLY A 339 1.71 23.01 0.33
N THR A 340 2.23 22.02 1.01
CA THR A 340 3.11 22.20 2.17
C THR A 340 4.49 21.64 1.90
N LYS A 341 5.51 22.19 2.57
CA LYS A 341 6.89 21.73 2.44
C LYS A 341 6.98 20.22 2.67
N GLY A 342 7.52 19.48 1.70
CA GLY A 342 7.75 18.05 1.82
C GLY A 342 6.59 17.15 1.38
N ASP A 343 5.60 17.66 0.69
CA ASP A 343 4.52 16.86 0.08
C ASP A 343 5.01 15.98 -1.08
N LEU A 344 6.08 16.44 -1.77
CA LEU A 344 6.84 15.67 -2.74
C LEU A 344 8.32 15.77 -2.40
N MET A 345 8.99 14.64 -2.27
CA MET A 345 10.41 14.53 -1.98
C MET A 345 11.08 13.54 -2.91
N LEU A 346 12.34 13.81 -3.22
CA LEU A 346 13.21 12.88 -3.93
C LEU A 346 14.37 12.56 -3.01
N CYS A 347 14.45 11.33 -2.53
CA CYS A 347 15.37 10.93 -1.46
C CYS A 347 16.17 9.68 -1.83
N ASP A 348 17.47 9.73 -1.57
CA ASP A 348 18.32 8.56 -1.47
C ASP A 348 18.51 8.19 0.01
N PHE A 349 17.79 7.18 0.45
CA PHE A 349 17.79 6.76 1.85
C PHE A 349 19.07 6.05 2.27
N SER A 350 19.98 5.68 1.38
CA SER A 350 21.29 5.13 1.75
C SER A 350 22.13 6.09 2.58
N TYR A 351 21.83 7.39 2.47
CA TYR A 351 22.44 8.47 3.26
C TYR A 351 21.73 8.74 4.59
N TYR A 352 20.74 7.92 4.97
CA TYR A 352 20.04 7.99 6.24
C TYR A 352 20.49 6.83 7.13
N LEU A 353 20.97 7.15 8.34
CA LEU A 353 21.41 6.16 9.32
C LEU A 353 20.29 5.93 10.33
N ILE A 354 20.01 4.68 10.63
CA ILE A 354 19.11 4.25 11.70
C ILE A 354 19.92 3.43 12.68
N LYS A 355 19.90 3.79 13.95
CA LYS A 355 20.46 2.96 15.02
C LYS A 355 19.32 2.36 15.81
N ASP A 356 19.25 1.03 15.83
CA ASP A 356 18.38 0.29 16.71
C ASP A 356 19.01 0.23 18.12
N GLY A 357 18.19 0.43 19.13
CA GLY A 357 18.53 0.19 20.51
C GLY A 357 17.82 -1.07 21.03
N SER A 358 17.50 -1.08 22.29
CA SER A 358 16.77 -2.18 22.95
C SER A 358 15.29 -2.19 22.53
N GLY A 359 14.71 -3.40 22.44
CA GLY A 359 13.29 -3.62 22.18
C GLY A 359 12.98 -4.16 20.79
N PRO A 360 11.68 -4.27 20.42
CA PRO A 360 10.51 -3.88 21.23
C PRO A 360 10.29 -4.78 22.46
N TYR A 361 10.08 -4.18 23.61
CA TYR A 361 9.73 -4.88 24.84
C TYR A 361 8.28 -4.68 25.17
N ILE A 362 7.58 -5.77 25.47
CA ILE A 362 6.21 -5.77 26.01
C ILE A 362 6.28 -6.25 27.44
N ALA A 363 5.79 -5.45 28.39
CA ALA A 363 5.72 -5.81 29.79
C ALA A 363 4.32 -5.55 30.34
N THR A 364 3.87 -6.45 31.22
CA THR A 364 2.55 -6.37 31.85
C THR A 364 2.70 -6.11 33.34
N SER A 365 1.79 -5.34 33.92
CA SER A 365 1.74 -5.10 35.35
C SER A 365 0.30 -5.04 35.84
N GLU A 366 -0.03 -5.86 36.81
CA GLU A 366 -1.32 -5.91 37.50
C GLU A 366 -1.37 -4.95 38.73
N HIS A 367 -0.19 -4.50 39.21
CA HIS A 367 -0.07 -3.78 40.46
C HIS A 367 -0.56 -2.34 40.44
N VAL A 368 -0.49 -1.67 39.27
CA VAL A 368 -0.84 -0.24 39.14
C VAL A 368 -2.32 0.01 39.41
N TYR A 369 -3.18 -0.89 38.94
CA TYR A 369 -4.64 -0.82 39.10
C TYR A 369 -5.23 -2.01 39.81
N PHE A 370 -4.53 -2.53 40.81
CA PHE A 370 -4.91 -3.73 41.57
C PHE A 370 -6.32 -3.66 42.13
N THR A 371 -6.72 -2.51 42.70
CA THR A 371 -8.04 -2.31 43.30
C THR A 371 -9.20 -2.25 42.30
N THR A 372 -8.90 -2.10 40.99
CA THR A 372 -9.92 -1.97 39.91
C THR A 372 -9.89 -3.14 38.93
N ASN A 373 -9.13 -4.23 39.24
CA ASN A 373 -8.98 -5.42 38.39
C ASN A 373 -8.63 -5.07 36.94
N ARG A 374 -7.56 -4.28 36.78
CA ARG A 374 -7.04 -3.86 35.44
C ARG A 374 -5.55 -4.13 35.34
N THR A 375 -5.14 -4.67 34.22
CA THR A 375 -3.74 -4.90 33.90
C THR A 375 -3.26 -3.82 32.93
N VAL A 376 -2.09 -3.25 33.18
CA VAL A 376 -1.41 -2.30 32.28
C VAL A 376 -0.42 -3.09 31.43
N ILE A 377 -0.52 -2.95 30.13
CA ILE A 377 0.44 -3.48 29.18
C ILE A 377 1.19 -2.29 28.59
N LYS A 378 2.53 -2.26 28.74
CA LYS A 378 3.39 -1.26 28.12
C LYS A 378 4.23 -1.91 27.03
N CYS A 379 4.41 -1.17 25.93
CA CYS A 379 5.36 -1.50 24.90
C CYS A 379 6.33 -0.32 24.74
N PHE A 380 7.62 -0.61 24.66
CA PHE A 380 8.61 0.42 24.36
C PHE A 380 9.73 -0.15 23.51
N THR A 381 10.32 0.72 22.70
CA THR A 381 11.48 0.45 21.85
C THR A 381 12.37 1.67 21.82
N MET A 382 13.66 1.42 21.69
CA MET A 382 14.67 2.47 21.56
C MET A 382 15.15 2.52 20.12
N VAL A 383 15.08 3.69 19.49
CA VAL A 383 15.54 3.89 18.11
C VAL A 383 16.00 5.33 17.93
N ASP A 384 17.02 5.52 17.12
CA ASP A 384 17.38 6.83 16.60
C ASP A 384 17.62 6.76 15.10
N GLY A 385 17.51 7.90 14.45
CA GLY A 385 17.77 8.01 13.01
C GLY A 385 18.07 9.45 12.65
N ARG A 386 19.03 9.60 11.73
CA ARG A 386 19.35 10.91 11.17
C ARG A 386 20.07 10.80 9.83
N PRO A 387 19.97 11.81 8.97
CA PRO A 387 20.84 11.96 7.82
C PRO A 387 22.31 12.08 8.29
N TRP A 388 23.23 11.35 7.65
CA TRP A 388 24.65 11.53 7.95
C TRP A 388 25.32 12.69 7.20
N PRO A 389 24.86 13.15 6.02
CA PRO A 389 25.30 14.41 5.46
C PRO A 389 24.96 15.57 6.39
N THR A 390 25.94 16.43 6.66
CA THR A 390 25.79 17.57 7.58
C THR A 390 25.23 18.81 6.91
N SER A 391 25.42 18.95 5.60
CA SER A 391 24.84 20.00 4.76
C SER A 391 24.74 19.53 3.31
N THR A 392 24.32 20.41 2.41
CA THR A 392 24.31 20.15 0.96
C THR A 392 25.73 20.01 0.43
N LEU A 393 25.90 19.20 -0.62
CA LEU A 393 27.16 18.99 -1.32
C LEU A 393 27.33 20.08 -2.38
N THR A 394 28.48 20.75 -2.39
CA THR A 394 28.87 21.69 -3.44
C THR A 394 29.67 20.95 -4.51
N LEU A 395 29.24 21.03 -5.77
CA LEU A 395 29.94 20.40 -6.89
C LEU A 395 31.27 21.13 -7.19
N GLU A 396 32.07 20.53 -8.07
CA GLU A 396 33.39 21.07 -8.46
C GLU A 396 33.34 22.47 -9.14
N ASP A 397 32.17 22.88 -9.63
CA ASP A 397 31.95 24.23 -10.17
C ASP A 397 31.93 25.33 -9.08
N GLY A 398 31.97 24.94 -7.80
CA GLY A 398 31.97 25.84 -6.65
C GLY A 398 30.68 26.60 -6.40
N THR A 399 29.65 26.38 -7.25
CA THR A 399 28.36 27.12 -7.19
C THR A 399 27.14 26.23 -7.07
N THR A 400 27.11 25.11 -7.82
CA THR A 400 25.97 24.21 -7.84
C THR A 400 25.97 23.35 -6.59
N THR A 401 24.86 23.40 -5.84
CA THR A 401 24.65 22.58 -4.66
C THR A 401 23.65 21.48 -4.94
N VAL A 402 23.98 20.25 -4.57
CA VAL A 402 23.12 19.07 -4.68
C VAL A 402 22.95 18.40 -3.33
N SER A 403 21.94 17.57 -3.18
CA SER A 403 21.72 16.80 -1.96
C SER A 403 21.04 15.48 -2.25
N PRO A 404 21.32 14.41 -1.50
CA PRO A 404 20.56 13.17 -1.55
C PRO A 404 19.12 13.33 -1.03
N PHE A 405 18.79 14.47 -0.42
CA PHE A 405 17.46 14.78 0.12
C PHE A 405 16.93 16.06 -0.50
N VAL A 406 16.14 15.94 -1.55
CA VAL A 406 15.52 17.07 -2.26
C VAL A 406 14.05 17.16 -1.88
N VAL A 407 13.64 18.33 -1.43
CA VAL A 407 12.29 18.59 -0.90
C VAL A 407 11.64 19.74 -1.62
N LEU A 408 10.38 19.57 -2.06
CA LEU A 408 9.58 20.61 -2.69
C LEU A 408 8.98 21.53 -1.62
N VAL A 409 9.04 22.85 -1.82
CA VAL A 409 8.56 23.86 -0.86
C VAL A 409 7.56 24.81 -1.52
#